data_c25e3c278b0690a7af68a64887107111
#
_entry.id   c25e3c278b0690a7af68a64887107111
#
_cell.length_a   1.000
_cell.length_b   1.000
_cell.length_c   1.000
_cell.angle_alpha   90.00
_cell.angle_beta   90.00
_cell.angle_gamma   90.00
#
_symmetry.space_group_name_H-M   'P 1'
#
loop_
_entity.id
_entity.type
_entity.pdbx_description
1 polymer ?
#
loop_
_entity_poly.entity_id
_entity_poly.type
_entity_poly.pdbx_seq_one_letter_code
_entity_poly.pdbx_strand_id
1 'polypeptide(L)'
;MIQEIQLRTEPQFAYNEQAIKETVSRQCGFDVRTINAVRVLKKSIDARQRTIFVNLKVRVFINEEPTESEYNRIDYPDVSHKPTVVVVGAGPGGLFAALRLIELGLRPIVIERGKNVRERKTDIADITRSHKINPESNYSFGEGGAGAYSDGKLYTRSKKRGNTERILNIFCQHGASTAILSDAHPHIGTDKLPRVIENMRNTIITSGGEVHFETKMTGIIIKENRAIGIEAVNNGTEKQFMGPVILATGHSARDVYSYLHTAGIEIEAKSLAVGTRLEHPSELIDRLQYHNKNGRGKYLPAAEYSYV
;
A
#
# COMPACT_ATOMS: atom_id res chain seq x y z
N MET A 1 -0.84 24.65 -23.74
CA MET A 1 0.59 24.72 -23.29
C MET A 1 0.71 24.12 -21.91
N ILE A 2 1.67 23.21 -21.69
CA ILE A 2 1.90 22.54 -20.39
C ILE A 2 3.23 23.03 -19.82
N GLN A 3 3.25 23.43 -18.55
CA GLN A 3 4.49 23.85 -17.86
C GLN A 3 4.60 23.23 -16.47
N GLU A 4 5.82 22.90 -16.05
CA GLU A 4 6.13 22.48 -14.68
C GLU A 4 6.75 23.65 -13.92
N ILE A 5 6.14 24.01 -12.80
CA ILE A 5 6.45 25.20 -12.01
C ILE A 5 6.72 24.78 -10.56
N GLN A 6 7.70 25.41 -9.94
CA GLN A 6 7.95 25.28 -8.51
C GLN A 6 7.35 26.50 -7.79
N LEU A 7 6.54 26.23 -6.78
CA LEU A 7 5.88 27.23 -5.98
C LEU A 7 6.32 27.07 -4.51
N ARG A 8 6.44 28.18 -3.83
CA ARG A 8 6.55 28.23 -2.39
C ARG A 8 5.43 29.14 -1.86
N THR A 9 4.53 28.57 -1.06
CA THR A 9 3.33 29.26 -0.63
C THR A 9 2.99 28.92 0.82
N GLU A 10 2.14 29.73 1.45
CA GLU A 10 1.64 29.42 2.78
C GLU A 10 0.66 28.24 2.75
N PRO A 11 0.49 27.51 3.88
CA PRO A 11 -0.33 26.31 3.93
C PRO A 11 -1.77 26.52 3.44
N GLN A 12 -2.38 27.65 3.72
CA GLN A 12 -3.76 27.96 3.31
C GLN A 12 -3.99 27.95 1.79
N PHE A 13 -2.94 28.16 1.00
CA PHE A 13 -3.01 28.20 -0.46
C PHE A 13 -2.52 26.92 -1.14
N ALA A 14 -2.02 25.94 -0.35
CA ALA A 14 -1.35 24.75 -0.89
C ALA A 14 -2.27 23.53 -1.07
N TYR A 15 -3.50 23.57 -0.54
CA TYR A 15 -4.41 22.41 -0.47
C TYR A 15 -5.72 22.58 -1.24
N ASN A 16 -5.83 23.67 -2.00
CA ASN A 16 -7.00 23.95 -2.82
C ASN A 16 -6.54 24.30 -4.23
N GLU A 17 -7.11 23.62 -5.24
CA GLU A 17 -6.71 23.79 -6.64
C GLU A 17 -6.87 25.24 -7.11
N GLN A 18 -7.98 25.90 -6.77
CA GLN A 18 -8.21 27.28 -7.15
C GLN A 18 -7.16 28.21 -6.52
N ALA A 19 -6.83 28.04 -5.26
CA ALA A 19 -5.78 28.83 -4.59
C ALA A 19 -4.40 28.59 -5.21
N ILE A 20 -4.11 27.37 -5.67
CA ILE A 20 -2.87 27.06 -6.42
C ILE A 20 -2.89 27.77 -7.78
N LYS A 21 -4.00 27.74 -8.53
CA LYS A 21 -4.15 28.47 -9.81
C LYS A 21 -3.89 29.98 -9.64
N GLU A 22 -4.47 30.57 -8.62
CA GLU A 22 -4.25 32.00 -8.27
C GLU A 22 -2.79 32.29 -7.89
N THR A 23 -2.15 31.37 -7.16
CA THR A 23 -0.74 31.50 -6.79
C THR A 23 0.16 31.40 -8.03
N VAL A 24 -0.11 30.47 -8.95
CA VAL A 24 0.56 30.35 -10.26
C VAL A 24 0.39 31.63 -11.05
N SER A 25 -0.85 32.12 -11.17
CA SER A 25 -1.17 33.37 -11.89
C SER A 25 -0.33 34.54 -11.35
N ARG A 26 -0.30 34.71 -10.03
CA ARG A 26 0.42 35.82 -9.37
C ARG A 26 1.94 35.72 -9.51
N GLN A 27 2.51 34.52 -9.40
CA GLN A 27 3.96 34.33 -9.43
C GLN A 27 4.54 34.25 -10.84
N CYS A 28 3.76 33.76 -11.80
CA CYS A 28 4.24 33.50 -13.17
C CYS A 28 3.62 34.44 -14.21
N GLY A 29 2.66 35.31 -13.83
CA GLY A 29 2.06 36.29 -14.73
C GLY A 29 1.02 35.74 -15.71
N PHE A 30 0.53 34.51 -15.53
CA PHE A 30 -0.55 33.96 -16.36
C PHE A 30 -1.91 34.53 -15.96
N ASP A 31 -2.82 34.73 -16.91
CA ASP A 31 -4.22 34.99 -16.58
C ASP A 31 -4.83 33.73 -15.97
N VAL A 32 -5.36 33.83 -14.75
CA VAL A 32 -5.95 32.71 -14.03
C VAL A 32 -7.05 32.00 -14.83
N ARG A 33 -7.76 32.73 -15.70
CA ARG A 33 -8.83 32.21 -16.56
C ARG A 33 -8.31 31.28 -17.66
N THR A 34 -7.03 31.39 -18.01
CA THR A 34 -6.39 30.53 -19.00
C THR A 34 -5.83 29.25 -18.38
N ILE A 35 -5.79 29.13 -17.04
CA ILE A 35 -5.32 27.95 -16.34
C ILE A 35 -6.48 26.96 -16.17
N ASN A 36 -6.58 25.98 -17.05
CA ASN A 36 -7.64 24.99 -17.05
C ASN A 36 -7.51 24.04 -15.85
N ALA A 37 -6.30 23.51 -15.62
CA ALA A 37 -6.04 22.58 -14.54
C ALA A 37 -4.64 22.75 -13.93
N VAL A 38 -4.48 22.28 -12.69
CA VAL A 38 -3.18 22.17 -12.02
C VAL A 38 -3.06 20.81 -11.38
N ARG A 39 -1.99 20.08 -11.70
CA ARG A 39 -1.64 18.81 -11.01
C ARG A 39 -0.45 19.01 -10.09
N VAL A 40 -0.59 18.62 -8.84
CA VAL A 40 0.51 18.61 -7.88
C VAL A 40 1.37 17.37 -8.13
N LEU A 41 2.61 17.57 -8.56
CA LEU A 41 3.58 16.50 -8.81
C LEU A 41 4.41 16.16 -7.57
N LYS A 42 4.63 17.16 -6.69
CA LYS A 42 5.36 16.97 -5.43
C LYS A 42 4.91 18.03 -4.44
N LYS A 43 4.74 17.61 -3.19
CA LYS A 43 4.40 18.48 -2.08
C LYS A 43 5.29 18.17 -0.88
N SER A 44 5.83 19.19 -0.24
CA SER A 44 6.57 19.07 1.02
C SER A 44 6.38 20.29 1.90
N ILE A 45 6.38 20.08 3.22
CA ILE A 45 6.25 21.14 4.21
C ILE A 45 7.64 21.58 4.62
N ASP A 46 7.88 22.88 4.62
CA ASP A 46 9.09 23.51 5.14
C ASP A 46 8.74 24.24 6.46
N ALA A 47 8.96 23.57 7.57
CA ALA A 47 8.72 24.06 8.92
C ALA A 47 10.03 24.39 9.68
N ARG A 48 11.13 24.61 8.98
CA ARG A 48 12.44 24.94 9.60
C ARG A 48 12.48 26.35 10.20
N GLN A 49 11.60 27.20 9.78
CA GLN A 49 11.48 28.58 10.27
C GLN A 49 10.12 28.80 10.96
N ARG A 50 9.99 29.92 11.68
CA ARG A 50 8.75 30.28 12.36
C ARG A 50 7.55 30.37 11.39
N THR A 51 7.78 30.92 10.19
CA THR A 51 6.76 30.91 9.12
C THR A 51 6.87 29.62 8.33
N ILE A 52 5.78 28.85 8.30
CA ILE A 52 5.71 27.57 7.62
C ILE A 52 5.33 27.80 6.16
N PHE A 53 6.05 27.15 5.26
CA PHE A 53 5.76 27.15 3.84
C PHE A 53 5.50 25.73 3.34
N VAL A 54 4.74 25.64 2.26
CA VAL A 54 4.58 24.42 1.47
C VAL A 54 5.26 24.65 0.14
N ASN A 55 6.22 23.77 -0.16
CA ASN A 55 6.87 23.72 -1.45
C ASN A 55 6.07 22.75 -2.35
N LEU A 56 5.64 23.25 -3.50
CA LEU A 56 4.91 22.50 -4.51
C LEU A 56 5.71 22.45 -5.80
N LYS A 57 5.75 21.29 -6.45
CA LYS A 57 6.04 21.18 -7.88
C LYS A 57 4.73 20.86 -8.57
N VAL A 58 4.28 21.72 -9.47
CA VAL A 58 2.99 21.60 -10.15
C VAL A 58 3.16 21.54 -11.66
N ARG A 59 2.29 20.80 -12.32
CA ARG A 59 2.10 20.84 -13.77
C ARG A 59 0.85 21.65 -14.06
N VAL A 60 1.00 22.71 -14.83
CA VAL A 60 -0.04 23.68 -15.16
C VAL A 60 -0.46 23.50 -16.59
N PHE A 61 -1.75 23.39 -16.83
CA PHE A 61 -2.39 23.27 -18.15
C PHE A 61 -3.00 24.61 -18.53
N ILE A 62 -2.41 25.29 -19.50
CA ILE A 62 -2.80 26.65 -19.94
C ILE A 62 -3.47 26.54 -21.31
N ASN A 63 -4.74 26.94 -21.41
CA ASN A 63 -5.59 26.77 -22.60
C ASN A 63 -5.60 25.34 -23.14
N GLU A 64 -5.47 24.36 -22.25
CA GLU A 64 -5.36 22.95 -22.60
C GLU A 64 -5.92 22.10 -21.44
N GLU A 65 -6.71 21.08 -21.77
CA GLU A 65 -7.20 20.13 -20.77
C GLU A 65 -6.20 18.99 -20.56
N PRO A 66 -6.10 18.44 -19.32
CA PRO A 66 -5.28 17.28 -19.07
C PRO A 66 -5.84 16.06 -19.81
N THR A 67 -5.10 15.56 -20.79
CA THR A 67 -5.46 14.37 -21.58
C THR A 67 -4.99 13.08 -20.93
N GLU A 68 -3.99 13.15 -20.07
CA GLU A 68 -3.39 11.99 -19.41
C GLU A 68 -4.09 11.71 -18.08
N SER A 69 -4.17 10.43 -17.70
CA SER A 69 -4.57 10.02 -16.37
C SER A 69 -3.61 10.58 -15.31
N GLU A 70 -4.10 10.79 -14.08
CA GLU A 70 -3.25 11.22 -12.96
C GLU A 70 -2.26 10.13 -12.52
N TYR A 71 -2.52 8.88 -12.85
CA TYR A 71 -1.66 7.74 -12.55
C TYR A 71 -1.52 6.83 -13.78
N ASN A 72 -0.41 6.11 -13.84
CA ASN A 72 -0.15 5.14 -14.90
C ASN A 72 -1.00 3.90 -14.66
N ARG A 73 -1.95 3.65 -15.55
CA ARG A 73 -2.82 2.48 -15.49
C ARG A 73 -2.10 1.24 -15.98
N ILE A 74 -2.35 0.13 -15.30
CA ILE A 74 -1.82 -1.19 -15.64
C ILE A 74 -2.98 -2.02 -16.16
N ASP A 75 -2.78 -2.69 -17.30
CA ASP A 75 -3.75 -3.61 -17.84
C ASP A 75 -3.59 -5.00 -17.23
N TYR A 76 -4.69 -5.58 -16.84
CA TYR A 76 -4.78 -6.93 -16.29
C TYR A 76 -5.59 -7.79 -17.26
N PRO A 77 -4.93 -8.54 -18.18
CA PRO A 77 -5.60 -9.38 -19.16
C PRO A 77 -6.28 -10.58 -18.50
N ASP A 78 -7.21 -11.19 -19.21
CA ASP A 78 -7.78 -12.47 -18.81
C ASP A 78 -6.73 -13.59 -18.87
N VAL A 79 -6.54 -14.26 -17.74
CA VAL A 79 -5.59 -15.36 -17.55
C VAL A 79 -6.28 -16.68 -17.17
N SER A 80 -7.59 -16.80 -17.34
CA SER A 80 -8.39 -17.97 -16.94
C SER A 80 -7.85 -19.30 -17.47
N HIS A 81 -7.26 -19.29 -18.67
CA HIS A 81 -6.72 -20.47 -19.36
C HIS A 81 -5.17 -20.48 -19.44
N LYS A 82 -4.52 -19.67 -18.61
CA LYS A 82 -3.05 -19.57 -18.59
C LYS A 82 -2.43 -20.52 -17.57
N PRO A 83 -1.12 -20.81 -17.67
CA PRO A 83 -0.43 -21.62 -16.66
C PRO A 83 -0.58 -21.04 -15.26
N THR A 84 -0.82 -21.91 -14.28
CA THR A 84 -1.07 -21.53 -12.90
C THR A 84 0.21 -21.31 -12.12
N VAL A 85 0.18 -20.35 -11.17
CA VAL A 85 1.19 -20.14 -10.14
C VAL A 85 0.48 -20.01 -8.80
N VAL A 86 0.90 -20.78 -7.81
CA VAL A 86 0.33 -20.74 -6.46
C VAL A 86 1.03 -19.68 -5.63
N VAL A 87 0.25 -18.80 -5.02
CA VAL A 87 0.74 -17.74 -4.12
C VAL A 87 0.20 -17.99 -2.73
N VAL A 88 1.09 -18.29 -1.77
CA VAL A 88 0.71 -18.58 -0.39
C VAL A 88 0.81 -17.30 0.45
N GLY A 89 -0.33 -16.79 0.86
CA GLY A 89 -0.53 -15.56 1.63
C GLY A 89 -1.14 -14.44 0.79
N ALA A 90 -2.24 -13.86 1.26
CA ALA A 90 -2.92 -12.70 0.67
C ALA A 90 -2.54 -11.37 1.38
N GLY A 91 -1.35 -11.30 1.96
CA GLY A 91 -0.75 -10.06 2.43
C GLY A 91 -0.28 -9.18 1.26
N PRO A 92 0.36 -8.02 1.53
CA PRO A 92 0.83 -7.12 0.46
C PRO A 92 1.71 -7.85 -0.56
N GLY A 93 2.67 -8.68 -0.08
CA GLY A 93 3.55 -9.44 -0.96
C GLY A 93 2.79 -10.35 -1.92
N GLY A 94 1.80 -11.09 -1.43
CA GLY A 94 1.00 -12.01 -2.24
C GLY A 94 0.06 -11.31 -3.21
N LEU A 95 -0.64 -10.25 -2.78
CA LEU A 95 -1.54 -9.50 -3.65
C LEU A 95 -0.78 -8.83 -4.81
N PHE A 96 0.36 -8.19 -4.53
CA PHE A 96 1.21 -7.62 -5.59
C PHE A 96 1.83 -8.68 -6.49
N ALA A 97 2.23 -9.85 -5.94
CA ALA A 97 2.71 -10.97 -6.73
C ALA A 97 1.61 -11.47 -7.68
N ALA A 98 0.38 -11.66 -7.19
CA ALA A 98 -0.75 -12.10 -8.00
C ALA A 98 -1.08 -11.13 -9.14
N LEU A 99 -1.14 -9.82 -8.87
CA LEU A 99 -1.34 -8.81 -9.90
C LEU A 99 -0.21 -8.84 -10.94
N ARG A 100 1.05 -9.02 -10.49
CA ARG A 100 2.18 -9.11 -11.40
C ARG A 100 2.16 -10.37 -12.26
N LEU A 101 1.71 -11.49 -11.73
CA LEU A 101 1.53 -12.73 -12.49
C LEU A 101 0.52 -12.54 -13.64
N ILE A 102 -0.59 -11.85 -13.37
CA ILE A 102 -1.60 -11.54 -14.39
C ILE A 102 -0.99 -10.73 -15.54
N GLU A 103 -0.21 -9.69 -15.22
CA GLU A 103 0.50 -8.90 -16.24
C GLU A 103 1.46 -9.74 -17.09
N LEU A 104 2.06 -10.78 -16.48
CA LEU A 104 2.95 -11.72 -17.16
C LEU A 104 2.22 -12.83 -17.93
N GLY A 105 0.89 -12.80 -17.96
CA GLY A 105 0.07 -13.81 -18.61
C GLY A 105 0.04 -15.14 -17.86
N LEU A 106 0.19 -15.12 -16.53
CA LEU A 106 0.12 -16.28 -15.66
C LEU A 106 -1.09 -16.18 -14.73
N ARG A 107 -1.73 -17.32 -14.45
CA ARG A 107 -2.93 -17.41 -13.60
C ARG A 107 -2.53 -17.57 -12.13
N PRO A 108 -2.75 -16.59 -11.26
CA PRO A 108 -2.49 -16.73 -9.83
C PRO A 108 -3.60 -17.55 -9.16
N ILE A 109 -3.21 -18.44 -8.25
CA ILE A 109 -4.07 -19.09 -7.26
C ILE A 109 -3.56 -18.64 -5.89
N VAL A 110 -4.26 -17.73 -5.26
CA VAL A 110 -3.87 -17.15 -3.96
C VAL A 110 -4.53 -17.96 -2.85
N ILE A 111 -3.72 -18.42 -1.89
CA ILE A 111 -4.15 -19.20 -0.72
C ILE A 111 -3.91 -18.36 0.52
N GLU A 112 -4.95 -18.09 1.31
CA GLU A 112 -4.87 -17.33 2.55
C GLU A 112 -5.48 -18.13 3.71
N ARG A 113 -4.72 -18.28 4.79
CA ARG A 113 -5.14 -19.04 5.98
C ARG A 113 -6.26 -18.34 6.76
N GLY A 114 -6.26 -17.03 6.76
CA GLY A 114 -7.25 -16.22 7.43
C GLY A 114 -8.43 -15.85 6.54
N LYS A 115 -9.29 -14.98 7.08
CA LYS A 115 -10.49 -14.49 6.41
C LYS A 115 -10.19 -13.32 5.47
N ASN A 116 -11.18 -12.99 4.63
CA ASN A 116 -11.12 -11.78 3.82
C ASN A 116 -11.13 -10.52 4.71
N VAL A 117 -10.71 -9.40 4.13
CA VAL A 117 -10.51 -8.14 4.87
C VAL A 117 -11.78 -7.63 5.58
N ARG A 118 -12.97 -7.97 5.13
CA ARG A 118 -14.22 -7.55 5.81
C ARG A 118 -14.53 -8.41 7.02
N GLU A 119 -14.52 -9.72 6.85
CA GLU A 119 -14.81 -10.69 7.91
C GLU A 119 -13.74 -10.70 9.00
N ARG A 120 -12.47 -10.53 8.62
CA ARG A 120 -11.35 -10.40 9.55
C ARG A 120 -11.52 -9.26 10.56
N LYS A 121 -12.30 -8.21 10.22
CA LYS A 121 -12.59 -7.11 11.13
C LYS A 121 -13.24 -7.57 12.44
N THR A 122 -14.06 -8.61 12.38
CA THR A 122 -14.68 -9.21 13.57
C THR A 122 -13.62 -9.87 14.46
N ASP A 123 -12.71 -10.67 13.86
CA ASP A 123 -11.64 -11.33 14.62
C ASP A 123 -10.72 -10.31 15.31
N ILE A 124 -10.43 -9.19 14.64
CA ILE A 124 -9.65 -8.09 15.24
C ILE A 124 -10.40 -7.42 16.39
N ALA A 125 -11.70 -7.22 16.25
CA ALA A 125 -12.55 -6.64 17.32
C ALA A 125 -12.61 -7.56 18.54
N ASP A 126 -12.66 -8.88 18.35
CA ASP A 126 -12.68 -9.86 19.43
C ASP A 126 -11.39 -9.88 20.25
N ILE A 127 -10.24 -9.63 19.63
CA ILE A 127 -8.97 -9.48 20.36
C ILE A 127 -9.06 -8.33 21.36
N THR A 128 -9.64 -7.19 20.94
CA THR A 128 -9.73 -6.00 21.80
C THR A 128 -10.82 -6.12 22.87
N ARG A 129 -11.98 -6.71 22.50
CA ARG A 129 -13.17 -6.76 23.38
C ARG A 129 -13.18 -7.96 24.32
N SER A 130 -12.74 -9.10 23.85
CA SER A 130 -12.90 -10.40 24.52
C SER A 130 -11.56 -11.08 24.82
N HIS A 131 -10.45 -10.48 24.41
CA HIS A 131 -9.10 -11.07 24.49
C HIS A 131 -8.99 -12.45 23.83
N LYS A 132 -9.86 -12.72 22.84
CA LYS A 132 -9.86 -13.96 22.07
C LYS A 132 -9.08 -13.77 20.79
N ILE A 133 -8.09 -14.62 20.56
CA ILE A 133 -7.26 -14.60 19.37
C ILE A 133 -7.63 -15.82 18.52
N ASN A 134 -8.09 -15.57 17.29
CA ASN A 134 -8.18 -16.63 16.29
C ASN A 134 -6.75 -16.89 15.74
N PRO A 135 -6.19 -18.12 15.92
CA PRO A 135 -4.83 -18.40 15.50
C PRO A 135 -4.61 -18.28 13.99
N GLU A 136 -5.66 -18.44 13.20
CA GLU A 136 -5.56 -18.40 11.73
C GLU A 136 -6.03 -17.05 11.13
N SER A 137 -6.75 -16.20 11.90
CA SER A 137 -7.24 -14.89 11.44
C SER A 137 -7.12 -13.85 12.54
N ASN A 138 -6.15 -12.95 12.45
CA ASN A 138 -5.80 -11.97 13.50
C ASN A 138 -5.01 -10.79 12.91
N TYR A 139 -4.23 -10.05 13.72
CA TYR A 139 -3.39 -8.95 13.21
C TYR A 139 -2.29 -9.40 12.25
N SER A 140 -1.81 -10.63 12.32
CA SER A 140 -0.74 -11.15 11.48
C SER A 140 -1.24 -11.86 10.23
N PHE A 141 -2.40 -12.53 10.32
CA PHE A 141 -2.96 -13.41 9.30
C PHE A 141 -4.32 -12.92 8.82
N GLY A 142 -4.59 -13.15 7.54
CA GLY A 142 -5.77 -12.71 6.81
C GLY A 142 -5.43 -11.72 5.70
N GLU A 143 -6.39 -11.48 4.84
CA GLU A 143 -6.24 -10.63 3.66
C GLU A 143 -5.71 -9.24 4.00
N GLY A 144 -4.75 -8.75 3.21
CA GLY A 144 -4.06 -7.49 3.40
C GLY A 144 -2.94 -7.52 4.43
N GLY A 145 -2.74 -8.66 5.14
CA GLY A 145 -1.65 -8.88 6.09
C GLY A 145 -1.72 -7.97 7.33
N ALA A 146 -0.60 -7.80 8.01
CA ALA A 146 -0.50 -7.04 9.26
C ALA A 146 -0.83 -5.54 9.10
N GLY A 147 -0.72 -5.00 7.90
CA GLY A 147 -0.98 -3.59 7.60
C GLY A 147 -2.42 -3.21 7.31
N ALA A 148 -3.32 -4.18 7.10
CA ALA A 148 -4.68 -3.94 6.59
C ALA A 148 -5.52 -2.95 7.41
N TYR A 149 -5.31 -2.88 8.71
CA TYR A 149 -6.01 -1.99 9.64
C TYR A 149 -5.10 -0.91 10.25
N SER A 150 -3.96 -0.66 9.62
CA SER A 150 -3.10 0.48 9.94
C SER A 150 -3.54 1.71 9.15
N ASP A 151 -2.90 2.86 9.38
CA ASP A 151 -3.09 4.06 8.57
C ASP A 151 -2.51 3.94 7.14
N GLY A 152 -1.88 2.81 6.82
CA GLY A 152 -1.35 2.54 5.48
C GLY A 152 -0.24 3.49 5.08
N LYS A 153 0.73 3.71 5.97
CA LYS A 153 1.95 4.47 5.64
C LYS A 153 2.72 3.80 4.52
N LEU A 154 3.00 4.55 3.46
CA LEU A 154 3.65 4.06 2.25
C LEU A 154 5.08 4.57 2.09
N TYR A 155 5.56 5.36 3.06
CA TYR A 155 6.92 5.88 3.03
C TYR A 155 7.95 4.79 3.22
N THR A 156 8.99 4.82 2.37
CA THR A 156 10.16 3.95 2.51
C THR A 156 11.45 4.73 2.33
N ARG A 157 12.45 4.42 3.14
CA ARG A 157 13.83 4.93 2.96
C ARG A 157 14.59 4.19 1.87
N SER A 158 14.16 2.97 1.53
CA SER A 158 14.80 2.15 0.49
C SER A 158 14.37 2.60 -0.90
N LYS A 159 15.28 3.29 -1.60
CA LYS A 159 15.08 3.71 -3.00
C LYS A 159 15.85 2.84 -3.99
N LYS A 160 16.64 1.87 -3.50
CA LYS A 160 17.56 1.08 -4.32
C LYS A 160 16.93 -0.19 -4.92
N ARG A 161 15.79 -0.64 -4.38
CA ARG A 161 15.16 -1.89 -4.81
C ARG A 161 13.69 -1.65 -5.14
N GLY A 162 13.30 -2.03 -6.35
CA GLY A 162 11.94 -1.93 -6.84
C GLY A 162 11.51 -0.51 -7.27
N ASN A 163 10.40 -0.43 -7.98
CA ASN A 163 9.79 0.80 -8.45
C ASN A 163 8.64 1.19 -7.51
N THR A 164 8.91 2.12 -6.58
CA THR A 164 7.93 2.60 -5.59
C THR A 164 6.76 3.33 -6.27
N GLU A 165 7.04 4.08 -7.34
CA GLU A 165 6.03 4.82 -8.09
C GLU A 165 4.99 3.84 -8.68
N ARG A 166 5.45 2.71 -9.22
CA ARG A 166 4.55 1.67 -9.72
C ARG A 166 3.59 1.16 -8.64
N ILE A 167 4.09 0.95 -7.42
CA ILE A 167 3.26 0.50 -6.29
C ILE A 167 2.18 1.55 -5.95
N LEU A 168 2.55 2.84 -5.93
CA LEU A 168 1.60 3.92 -5.69
C LEU A 168 0.54 4.01 -6.80
N ASN A 169 0.94 3.86 -8.07
CA ASN A 169 0.00 3.82 -9.20
C ASN A 169 -0.99 2.64 -9.09
N ILE A 170 -0.52 1.45 -8.68
CA ILE A 170 -1.40 0.30 -8.43
C ILE A 170 -2.41 0.62 -7.32
N PHE A 171 -1.99 1.24 -6.22
CA PHE A 171 -2.92 1.65 -5.18
C PHE A 171 -3.95 2.68 -5.68
N CYS A 172 -3.53 3.67 -6.48
CA CYS A 172 -4.45 4.64 -7.09
C CYS A 172 -5.47 3.94 -8.01
N GLN A 173 -5.02 3.02 -8.84
CA GLN A 173 -5.88 2.23 -9.73
C GLN A 173 -6.92 1.43 -8.96
N HIS A 174 -6.62 1.03 -7.73
CA HIS A 174 -7.52 0.28 -6.85
C HIS A 174 -8.27 1.15 -5.84
N GLY A 175 -8.25 2.49 -6.02
CA GLY A 175 -9.11 3.42 -5.28
C GLY A 175 -8.44 4.19 -4.15
N ALA A 176 -7.12 4.16 -4.05
CA ALA A 176 -6.41 5.12 -3.21
C ALA A 176 -6.45 6.52 -3.83
N SER A 177 -6.33 7.55 -2.99
CA SER A 177 -6.26 8.93 -3.47
C SER A 177 -4.98 9.18 -4.28
N THR A 178 -5.08 9.90 -5.39
CA THR A 178 -3.93 10.33 -6.19
C THR A 178 -2.97 11.25 -5.43
N ALA A 179 -3.39 11.83 -4.31
CA ALA A 179 -2.52 12.60 -3.42
C ALA A 179 -1.30 11.81 -2.94
N ILE A 180 -1.39 10.46 -2.84
CA ILE A 180 -0.25 9.61 -2.45
C ILE A 180 0.92 9.67 -3.44
N LEU A 181 0.68 10.10 -4.68
CA LEU A 181 1.72 10.24 -5.72
C LEU A 181 2.58 11.47 -5.51
N SER A 182 2.04 12.51 -4.87
CA SER A 182 2.69 13.80 -4.68
C SER A 182 3.17 14.06 -3.26
N ASP A 183 2.62 13.40 -2.26
CA ASP A 183 2.95 13.59 -0.86
C ASP A 183 4.34 13.03 -0.52
N ALA A 184 5.10 13.77 0.30
CA ALA A 184 6.42 13.32 0.74
C ALA A 184 6.35 12.10 1.66
N HIS A 185 5.28 11.98 2.45
CA HIS A 185 4.99 10.89 3.38
C HIS A 185 3.58 10.34 3.11
N PRO A 186 3.39 9.61 1.99
CA PRO A 186 2.07 9.17 1.58
C PRO A 186 1.48 8.13 2.53
N HIS A 187 0.16 8.22 2.76
CA HIS A 187 -0.62 7.22 3.48
C HIS A 187 -2.02 7.10 2.88
N ILE A 188 -2.62 5.93 2.97
CA ILE A 188 -3.94 5.65 2.38
C ILE A 188 -5.07 6.01 3.35
N GLY A 189 -4.90 5.73 4.63
CA GLY A 189 -5.90 5.87 5.68
C GLY A 189 -6.55 4.53 6.06
N THR A 190 -6.81 4.37 7.36
CA THR A 190 -7.29 3.13 7.99
C THR A 190 -8.67 2.68 7.47
N ASP A 191 -9.52 3.63 7.12
CA ASP A 191 -10.87 3.41 6.58
C ASP A 191 -10.88 3.06 5.10
N LYS A 192 -9.88 3.52 4.33
CA LYS A 192 -9.79 3.35 2.89
C LYS A 192 -9.01 2.12 2.47
N LEU A 193 -7.96 1.76 3.22
CA LEU A 193 -7.06 0.66 2.88
C LEU A 193 -7.80 -0.69 2.71
N PRO A 194 -8.76 -1.08 3.56
CA PRO A 194 -9.53 -2.30 3.34
C PRO A 194 -10.25 -2.36 1.99
N ARG A 195 -10.78 -1.22 1.52
CA ARG A 195 -11.44 -1.14 0.21
C ARG A 195 -10.46 -1.27 -0.95
N VAL A 196 -9.27 -0.69 -0.81
CA VAL A 196 -8.20 -0.83 -1.82
C VAL A 196 -7.77 -2.30 -1.93
N ILE A 197 -7.58 -2.99 -0.80
CA ILE A 197 -7.25 -4.42 -0.75
C ILE A 197 -8.35 -5.26 -1.43
N GLU A 198 -9.61 -4.99 -1.12
CA GLU A 198 -10.76 -5.65 -1.74
C GLU A 198 -10.80 -5.45 -3.26
N ASN A 199 -10.53 -4.23 -3.74
CA ASN A 199 -10.46 -3.94 -5.15
C ASN A 199 -9.30 -4.67 -5.84
N MET A 200 -8.13 -4.80 -5.20
CA MET A 200 -7.02 -5.61 -5.71
C MET A 200 -7.42 -7.07 -5.86
N ARG A 201 -8.07 -7.66 -4.85
CA ARG A 201 -8.63 -9.01 -4.93
C ARG A 201 -9.63 -9.15 -6.09
N ASN A 202 -10.56 -8.21 -6.22
CA ASN A 202 -11.54 -8.24 -7.28
C ASN A 202 -10.89 -8.22 -8.66
N THR A 203 -9.84 -7.42 -8.84
CA THR A 203 -9.05 -7.43 -10.09
C THR A 203 -8.44 -8.81 -10.34
N ILE A 204 -7.87 -9.47 -9.32
CA ILE A 204 -7.32 -10.83 -9.47
C ILE A 204 -8.40 -11.80 -9.93
N ILE A 205 -9.57 -11.77 -9.30
CA ILE A 205 -10.69 -12.69 -9.63
C ILE A 205 -11.24 -12.39 -11.02
N THR A 206 -11.51 -11.13 -11.33
CA THR A 206 -12.10 -10.75 -12.65
C THR A 206 -11.16 -10.98 -13.82
N SER A 207 -9.85 -11.04 -13.57
CA SER A 207 -8.85 -11.43 -14.57
C SER A 207 -8.66 -12.95 -14.69
N GLY A 208 -9.48 -13.77 -13.99
CA GLY A 208 -9.42 -15.25 -14.09
C GLY A 208 -8.50 -15.93 -13.08
N GLY A 209 -7.93 -15.20 -12.13
CA GLY A 209 -7.23 -15.77 -10.97
C GLY A 209 -8.20 -16.28 -9.89
N GLU A 210 -7.65 -16.93 -8.88
CA GLU A 210 -8.41 -17.47 -7.75
C GLU A 210 -7.88 -16.93 -6.42
N VAL A 211 -8.78 -16.76 -5.43
CA VAL A 211 -8.42 -16.42 -4.05
C VAL A 211 -9.21 -17.31 -3.09
N HIS A 212 -8.51 -18.13 -2.32
CA HIS A 212 -9.07 -19.07 -1.36
C HIS A 212 -8.76 -18.63 0.07
N PHE A 213 -9.78 -18.23 0.81
CA PHE A 213 -9.67 -17.89 2.23
C PHE A 213 -9.86 -19.12 3.11
N GLU A 214 -9.50 -19.00 4.40
CA GLU A 214 -9.58 -20.08 5.39
C GLU A 214 -8.91 -21.37 4.90
N THR A 215 -7.87 -21.18 4.06
CA THR A 215 -7.14 -22.25 3.41
C THR A 215 -5.67 -22.14 3.81
N LYS A 216 -5.26 -23.07 4.67
CA LYS A 216 -3.92 -23.08 5.26
C LYS A 216 -3.03 -24.06 4.52
N MET A 217 -1.88 -23.59 4.02
CA MET A 217 -0.85 -24.47 3.49
C MET A 217 -0.32 -25.38 4.60
N THR A 218 -0.25 -26.67 4.33
CA THR A 218 0.27 -27.71 5.23
C THR A 218 1.57 -28.32 4.73
N GLY A 219 1.82 -28.26 3.42
CA GLY A 219 3.00 -28.83 2.81
C GLY A 219 3.31 -28.25 1.43
N ILE A 220 4.52 -28.53 0.95
CA ILE A 220 4.97 -28.25 -0.43
C ILE A 220 5.16 -29.57 -1.15
N ILE A 221 4.55 -29.73 -2.32
CA ILE A 221 4.71 -30.90 -3.16
C ILE A 221 6.01 -30.74 -3.95
N ILE A 222 6.99 -31.58 -3.65
CA ILE A 222 8.30 -31.57 -4.29
C ILE A 222 8.44 -32.79 -5.20
N LYS A 223 8.80 -32.57 -6.45
CA LYS A 223 9.14 -33.62 -7.40
C LYS A 223 10.43 -33.24 -8.13
N GLU A 224 11.38 -34.16 -8.19
CA GLU A 224 12.67 -33.93 -8.86
C GLU A 224 13.35 -32.65 -8.40
N ASN A 225 13.37 -32.43 -7.09
CA ASN A 225 13.94 -31.24 -6.42
C ASN A 225 13.30 -29.90 -6.85
N ARG A 226 12.04 -29.91 -7.32
CA ARG A 226 11.26 -28.73 -7.69
C ARG A 226 9.94 -28.67 -6.94
N ALA A 227 9.58 -27.52 -6.44
CA ALA A 227 8.25 -27.27 -5.89
C ALA A 227 7.25 -27.19 -7.05
N ILE A 228 6.34 -28.16 -7.12
CA ILE A 228 5.34 -28.29 -8.18
C ILE A 228 3.92 -28.00 -7.70
N GLY A 229 3.73 -27.72 -6.42
CA GLY A 229 2.45 -27.43 -5.81
C GLY A 229 2.52 -27.35 -4.30
N ILE A 230 1.36 -27.21 -3.69
CA ILE A 230 1.19 -27.22 -2.23
C ILE A 230 0.08 -28.18 -1.82
N GLU A 231 0.17 -28.67 -0.60
CA GLU A 231 -0.91 -29.25 0.17
C GLU A 231 -1.50 -28.18 1.08
N ALA A 232 -2.81 -28.17 1.23
CA ALA A 232 -3.51 -27.20 2.08
C ALA A 232 -4.76 -27.84 2.70
N VAL A 233 -5.21 -27.26 3.81
CA VAL A 233 -6.46 -27.62 4.47
C VAL A 233 -7.42 -26.44 4.44
N ASN A 234 -8.64 -26.68 4.00
CA ASN A 234 -9.74 -25.72 4.04
C ASN A 234 -10.92 -26.33 4.82
N ASN A 235 -11.23 -25.75 5.96
CA ASN A 235 -12.32 -26.24 6.83
C ASN A 235 -12.25 -27.77 7.09
N GLY A 236 -11.04 -28.27 7.37
CA GLY A 236 -10.81 -29.70 7.63
C GLY A 236 -10.70 -30.58 6.38
N THR A 237 -10.91 -30.03 5.19
CA THR A 237 -10.80 -30.76 3.94
C THR A 237 -9.41 -30.53 3.30
N GLU A 238 -8.70 -31.60 3.01
CA GLU A 238 -7.43 -31.54 2.32
C GLU A 238 -7.61 -31.18 0.83
N LYS A 239 -6.74 -30.33 0.33
CA LYS A 239 -6.71 -29.88 -1.06
C LYS A 239 -5.28 -29.81 -1.55
N GLN A 240 -5.09 -30.01 -2.84
CA GLN A 240 -3.82 -29.78 -3.50
C GLN A 240 -3.98 -28.68 -4.56
N PHE A 241 -3.01 -27.79 -4.64
CA PHE A 241 -2.93 -26.75 -5.66
C PHE A 241 -1.62 -26.91 -6.42
N MET A 242 -1.74 -27.16 -7.72
CA MET A 242 -0.59 -27.47 -8.58
C MET A 242 -0.08 -26.22 -9.31
N GLY A 243 1.25 -26.10 -9.43
CA GLY A 243 1.97 -25.02 -10.09
C GLY A 243 3.22 -24.60 -9.32
N PRO A 244 4.10 -23.79 -9.92
CA PRO A 244 5.19 -23.13 -9.19
C PRO A 244 4.66 -22.35 -7.97
N VAL A 245 5.44 -22.28 -6.89
CA VAL A 245 5.00 -21.76 -5.60
C VAL A 245 5.74 -20.47 -5.25
N ILE A 246 5.00 -19.44 -4.87
CA ILE A 246 5.50 -18.21 -4.25
C ILE A 246 5.06 -18.20 -2.80
N LEU A 247 6.00 -18.22 -1.85
CA LEU A 247 5.72 -18.06 -0.43
C LEU A 247 5.72 -16.59 -0.04
N ALA A 248 4.55 -16.05 0.29
CA ALA A 248 4.34 -14.68 0.73
C ALA A 248 3.67 -14.63 2.12
N THR A 249 4.05 -15.55 3.00
CA THR A 249 3.39 -15.85 4.29
C THR A 249 3.68 -14.84 5.40
N GLY A 250 4.58 -13.89 5.16
CA GLY A 250 5.02 -12.91 6.15
C GLY A 250 5.92 -13.51 7.24
N HIS A 251 6.49 -12.63 8.06
CA HIS A 251 7.48 -13.03 9.07
C HIS A 251 6.87 -13.67 10.34
N SER A 252 5.55 -13.59 10.53
CA SER A 252 4.87 -14.14 11.71
C SER A 252 4.44 -15.60 11.54
N ALA A 253 4.53 -16.16 10.34
CA ALA A 253 4.14 -17.54 10.03
C ALA A 253 5.23 -18.54 10.50
N ARG A 254 5.42 -18.65 11.84
CA ARG A 254 6.45 -19.49 12.43
C ARG A 254 6.29 -20.97 12.11
N ASP A 255 5.05 -21.43 11.99
CA ASP A 255 4.72 -22.79 11.58
C ASP A 255 5.23 -23.11 10.17
N VAL A 256 5.19 -22.15 9.24
CA VAL A 256 5.77 -22.30 7.90
C VAL A 256 7.30 -22.41 7.97
N TYR A 257 7.99 -21.59 8.77
CA TYR A 257 9.44 -21.72 8.94
C TYR A 257 9.82 -23.07 9.56
N SER A 258 9.08 -23.51 10.58
CA SER A 258 9.31 -24.83 11.20
C SER A 258 9.11 -25.94 10.19
N TYR A 259 8.07 -25.88 9.37
CA TYR A 259 7.82 -26.81 8.28
C TYR A 259 8.98 -26.84 7.27
N LEU A 260 9.41 -25.68 6.77
CA LEU A 260 10.50 -25.57 5.79
C LEU A 260 11.79 -26.21 6.33
N HIS A 261 12.11 -25.95 7.59
CA HIS A 261 13.26 -26.54 8.24
C HIS A 261 13.15 -28.08 8.34
N THR A 262 11.99 -28.60 8.79
CA THR A 262 11.74 -30.03 8.92
C THR A 262 11.74 -30.75 7.56
N ALA A 263 11.26 -30.07 6.51
CA ALA A 263 11.24 -30.56 5.13
C ALA A 263 12.63 -30.52 4.45
N GLY A 264 13.69 -30.08 5.18
CA GLY A 264 15.05 -30.01 4.64
C GLY A 264 15.27 -28.89 3.62
N ILE A 265 14.38 -27.90 3.60
CA ILE A 265 14.58 -26.69 2.78
C ILE A 265 15.53 -25.77 3.53
N GLU A 266 16.60 -25.36 2.87
CA GLU A 266 17.63 -24.49 3.45
C GLU A 266 17.03 -23.12 3.83
N ILE A 267 17.23 -22.74 5.09
CA ILE A 267 16.88 -21.44 5.63
C ILE A 267 18.08 -20.83 6.35
N GLU A 268 18.31 -19.55 6.10
CA GLU A 268 19.39 -18.80 6.72
C GLU A 268 18.87 -17.86 7.80
N ALA A 269 19.59 -17.78 8.92
CA ALA A 269 19.33 -16.78 9.95
C ALA A 269 19.74 -15.39 9.43
N LYS A 270 18.87 -14.41 9.54
CA LYS A 270 19.15 -13.01 9.20
C LYS A 270 19.01 -12.12 10.41
N SER A 271 19.89 -11.13 10.49
CA SER A 271 19.79 -10.08 11.51
C SER A 271 18.47 -9.34 11.41
N LEU A 272 17.92 -8.98 12.55
CA LEU A 272 16.73 -8.15 12.66
C LEU A 272 17.06 -6.86 13.41
N ALA A 273 16.32 -5.81 13.14
CA ALA A 273 16.38 -4.57 13.90
C ALA A 273 15.40 -4.66 15.08
N VAL A 274 15.88 -4.37 16.28
CA VAL A 274 15.07 -4.30 17.49
C VAL A 274 15.09 -2.85 17.99
N GLY A 275 13.93 -2.34 18.41
CA GLY A 275 13.81 -1.02 18.96
C GLY A 275 12.58 -0.87 19.83
N THR A 276 12.43 0.30 20.43
CA THR A 276 11.27 0.67 21.21
C THR A 276 10.34 1.57 20.40
N ARG A 277 9.05 1.48 20.68
CA ARG A 277 8.06 2.42 20.18
C ARG A 277 7.88 3.53 21.20
N LEU A 278 8.10 4.77 20.74
CA LEU A 278 7.79 5.96 21.52
C LEU A 278 6.45 6.53 21.05
N GLU A 279 5.59 6.85 22.00
CA GLU A 279 4.30 7.48 21.73
C GLU A 279 4.25 8.85 22.39
N HIS A 280 3.75 9.82 21.64
CA HIS A 280 3.58 11.20 22.09
C HIS A 280 2.17 11.70 21.77
N PRO A 281 1.60 12.61 22.57
CA PRO A 281 0.42 13.34 22.15
C PRO A 281 0.69 14.10 20.84
N SER A 282 -0.20 13.91 19.85
CA SER A 282 -0.06 14.54 18.52
C SER A 282 0.11 16.07 18.62
N GLU A 283 -0.65 16.71 19.51
CA GLU A 283 -0.56 18.16 19.76
C GLU A 283 0.81 18.63 20.26
N LEU A 284 1.51 17.79 21.02
CA LEU A 284 2.87 18.12 21.49
C LEU A 284 3.81 18.19 20.28
N ILE A 285 3.75 17.20 19.40
CA ILE A 285 4.59 17.15 18.19
C ILE A 285 4.23 18.27 17.23
N ASP A 286 2.93 18.55 17.04
CA ASP A 286 2.46 19.66 16.20
C ASP A 286 3.02 21.00 16.70
N ARG A 287 2.97 21.25 18.00
CA ARG A 287 3.51 22.49 18.60
C ARG A 287 5.02 22.63 18.43
N LEU A 288 5.75 21.53 18.63
CA LEU A 288 7.20 21.52 18.51
C LEU A 288 7.66 21.70 17.06
N GLN A 289 7.08 20.95 16.13
CA GLN A 289 7.51 20.95 14.73
C GLN A 289 7.02 22.17 13.95
N TYR A 290 5.82 22.68 14.28
CA TYR A 290 5.23 23.83 13.61
C TYR A 290 5.47 25.14 14.36
N HIS A 291 6.20 25.11 15.47
CA HIS A 291 6.56 26.31 16.27
C HIS A 291 5.34 27.16 16.64
N ASN A 292 4.18 26.55 16.82
CA ASN A 292 2.91 27.20 17.07
C ASN A 292 2.22 26.67 18.32
N LYS A 293 1.94 27.54 19.29
CA LYS A 293 1.28 27.17 20.54
C LYS A 293 -0.11 26.53 20.34
N ASN A 294 -0.78 26.88 19.24
CA ASN A 294 -2.10 26.37 18.89
C ASN A 294 -2.02 25.08 18.00
N GLY A 295 -0.83 24.48 17.85
CA GLY A 295 -0.62 23.28 17.03
C GLY A 295 -0.65 23.54 15.53
N ARG A 296 -1.10 22.56 14.74
CA ARG A 296 -1.03 22.56 13.26
C ARG A 296 -2.05 23.46 12.56
N GLY A 297 -3.08 23.95 13.27
CA GLY A 297 -4.16 24.71 12.66
C GLY A 297 -5.01 23.89 11.68
N LYS A 298 -5.66 24.58 10.73
CA LYS A 298 -6.65 23.97 9.81
C LYS A 298 -6.02 23.26 8.58
N TYR A 299 -4.86 23.72 8.14
CA TYR A 299 -4.33 23.36 6.82
C TYR A 299 -3.13 22.41 6.85
N LEU A 300 -2.45 22.27 7.99
CA LEU A 300 -1.31 21.38 8.09
C LEU A 300 -1.73 19.97 8.54
N PRO A 301 -1.11 18.92 8.03
CA PRO A 301 -1.30 17.56 8.54
C PRO A 301 -0.71 17.43 9.95
N ALA A 302 -0.92 16.29 10.60
CA ALA A 302 -0.20 15.94 11.81
C ALA A 302 1.31 16.01 11.57
N ALA A 303 2.03 16.63 12.48
CA ALA A 303 3.47 16.77 12.35
C ALA A 303 4.17 15.43 12.55
N GLU A 304 5.25 15.22 11.82
CA GLU A 304 6.09 14.03 11.91
C GLU A 304 7.52 14.43 12.25
N TYR A 305 8.23 13.53 12.89
CA TYR A 305 9.65 13.64 13.13
C TYR A 305 10.34 12.30 12.87
N SER A 306 11.63 12.32 12.62
CA SER A 306 12.43 11.11 12.47
C SER A 306 13.73 11.24 13.24
N TYR A 307 14.14 10.16 13.88
CA TYR A 307 15.50 10.01 14.40
C TYR A 307 16.38 9.41 13.31
N VAL A 308 17.61 9.88 13.26
CA VAL A 308 18.65 9.38 12.36
C VAL A 308 19.75 8.76 13.19
#